data_488c6534a496a81249b288555b255100
#
_entry.id   488c6534a496a81249b288555b255100
#
_cell.length_a   1.000
_cell.length_b   1.000
_cell.length_c   1.000
_cell.angle_alpha   90.00
_cell.angle_beta   90.00
_cell.angle_gamma   90.00
#
_symmetry.space_group_name_H-M   'P 1'
#
loop_
_entity.id
_entity.type
_entity.pdbx_description
1 polymer ?
#
loop_
_entity_poly.entity_id
_entity_poly.type
_entity_poly.pdbx_seq_one_letter_code
_entity_poly.pdbx_strand_id
1 'polypeptide(L)'
;MNTRHILFALIAGTAIVAAACSPSSATDTPGVTTAKEVEIAPSFTVPTADGEFSLAEHLASDGRPIFLNLWASWCFPCREEMPAIDRSSHAFPEVMFIGVSVQDSRSDAEEFAEEIGVSYLLGFDDQDDVDGAYKPLGLPASYIISGDGVIVERVFGKVTEEDLAGKFAEHFDL
;
A
#
# COMPACT_ATOMS: atom_id res chain seq x y z
N MET A 1 -14.54 59.80 53.70
CA MET A 1 -13.63 60.85 54.30
C MET A 1 -12.31 60.84 53.53
N ASN A 2 -11.96 62.04 53.01
CA ASN A 2 -10.69 62.52 52.44
C ASN A 2 -10.28 61.96 51.10
N THR A 3 -10.66 62.59 50.00
CA THR A 3 -10.10 63.83 49.37
C THR A 3 -8.60 63.92 49.41
N ARG A 4 -7.91 63.85 48.24
CA ARG A 4 -6.98 64.93 47.81
C ARG A 4 -6.51 64.72 46.36
N HIS A 5 -6.88 65.72 45.55
CA HIS A 5 -6.37 66.13 44.27
C HIS A 5 -4.84 66.31 44.26
N ILE A 6 -4.17 66.18 43.19
CA ILE A 6 -3.19 67.13 42.62
C ILE A 6 -3.02 66.86 41.09
N LEU A 7 -3.06 67.97 40.40
CA LEU A 7 -2.98 68.30 39.00
C LEU A 7 -1.53 68.30 38.43
N PHE A 8 -1.46 68.43 37.11
CA PHE A 8 -0.38 68.92 36.23
C PHE A 8 0.74 67.91 35.89
N ALA A 9 1.23 67.72 34.64
CA ALA A 9 1.44 68.69 33.55
C ALA A 9 1.53 67.98 32.19
N LEU A 10 1.05 68.68 31.15
CA LEU A 10 1.30 68.42 29.76
C LEU A 10 2.75 68.63 29.35
N ILE A 11 3.38 67.71 28.65
CA ILE A 11 4.53 67.99 27.77
C ILE A 11 4.27 67.33 26.42
N ALA A 12 4.08 68.15 25.40
CA ALA A 12 4.04 67.76 23.99
C ALA A 12 5.46 67.47 23.51
N GLY A 13 5.72 66.26 23.11
CA GLY A 13 6.96 65.86 22.46
C GLY A 13 6.68 65.27 21.11
N THR A 14 6.93 66.06 20.05
CA THR A 14 6.85 65.65 18.66
C THR A 14 8.00 64.70 18.37
N ALA A 15 7.75 63.39 18.18
CA ALA A 15 8.76 62.45 17.72
C ALA A 15 8.51 62.07 16.25
N ILE A 16 9.50 62.36 15.46
CA ILE A 16 9.63 62.07 14.04
C ILE A 16 9.67 60.56 13.83
N VAL A 17 8.71 60.02 13.10
CA VAL A 17 8.72 58.59 12.68
C VAL A 17 9.62 58.47 11.46
N ALA A 18 10.81 57.95 11.64
CA ALA A 18 11.65 57.45 10.54
C ALA A 18 11.14 56.07 10.12
N ALA A 19 10.54 55.99 8.95
CA ALA A 19 10.19 54.72 8.31
C ALA A 19 11.46 54.01 7.88
N ALA A 20 11.90 53.00 8.64
CA ALA A 20 12.91 52.05 8.22
C ALA A 20 12.25 50.95 7.40
N CYS A 21 12.42 50.99 6.09
CA CYS A 21 12.15 49.84 5.24
C CYS A 21 13.19 48.76 5.56
N SER A 22 12.79 47.73 6.26
CA SER A 22 13.56 46.49 6.38
C SER A 22 13.32 45.65 5.12
N PRO A 23 14.36 45.17 4.45
CA PRO A 23 14.17 44.17 3.41
C PRO A 23 13.70 42.86 4.05
N SER A 24 12.54 42.36 3.62
CA SER A 24 12.09 41.01 3.92
C SER A 24 13.13 40.02 3.43
N SER A 25 13.88 39.44 4.34
CA SER A 25 14.65 38.25 4.05
C SER A 25 13.65 37.13 3.75
N ALA A 26 13.54 36.78 2.47
CA ALA A 26 12.89 35.52 2.05
C ALA A 26 13.68 34.40 2.71
N THR A 27 13.10 33.82 3.77
CA THR A 27 13.60 32.57 4.34
C THR A 27 13.26 31.50 3.31
N ASP A 28 14.25 31.10 2.51
CA ASP A 28 14.20 29.86 1.76
C ASP A 28 13.95 28.73 2.74
N THR A 29 12.71 28.30 2.82
CA THR A 29 12.35 27.05 3.48
C THR A 29 12.99 25.94 2.65
N PRO A 30 13.92 25.14 3.18
CA PRO A 30 14.43 23.99 2.48
C PRO A 30 13.23 23.13 2.11
N GLY A 31 13.07 22.83 0.81
CA GLY A 31 12.02 21.94 0.34
C GLY A 31 12.04 20.66 1.17
N VAL A 32 10.98 20.43 1.92
CA VAL A 32 10.75 19.14 2.57
C VAL A 32 10.53 18.16 1.42
N THR A 33 11.61 17.50 1.03
CA THR A 33 11.51 16.28 0.23
C THR A 33 10.85 15.27 1.16
N THR A 34 9.54 15.11 1.05
CA THR A 34 8.84 13.99 1.70
C THR A 34 9.44 12.73 1.14
N ALA A 35 10.34 12.10 1.90
CA ALA A 35 10.75 10.73 1.62
C ALA A 35 9.44 9.91 1.49
N LYS A 36 9.26 9.22 0.37
CA LYS A 36 8.14 8.29 0.19
C LYS A 36 8.22 7.33 1.39
N GLU A 37 7.18 7.31 2.20
CA GLU A 37 7.12 6.40 3.35
C GLU A 37 7.23 4.97 2.84
N VAL A 38 8.22 4.24 3.34
CA VAL A 38 8.43 2.84 2.96
C VAL A 38 7.38 2.01 3.66
N GLU A 39 6.53 1.35 2.90
CA GLU A 39 5.47 0.51 3.44
C GLU A 39 5.89 -0.96 3.45
N ILE A 40 6.11 -1.51 4.64
CA ILE A 40 6.45 -2.92 4.80
C ILE A 40 5.18 -3.76 4.69
N ALA A 41 5.24 -4.82 3.88
CA ALA A 41 4.16 -5.78 3.71
C ALA A 41 3.86 -6.48 5.05
N PRO A 42 2.61 -6.45 5.52
CA PRO A 42 2.22 -7.23 6.70
C PRO A 42 2.53 -8.72 6.49
N SER A 43 3.19 -9.32 7.46
CA SER A 43 3.51 -10.75 7.41
C SER A 43 2.24 -11.59 7.59
N PHE A 44 2.16 -12.69 6.86
CA PHE A 44 1.05 -13.65 6.98
C PHE A 44 1.53 -15.06 6.72
N THR A 45 0.74 -16.03 7.19
CA THR A 45 0.85 -17.45 6.85
C THR A 45 -0.55 -17.96 6.53
N VAL A 46 -0.69 -18.62 5.40
CA VAL A 46 -1.99 -19.16 4.95
C VAL A 46 -1.84 -20.62 4.52
N PRO A 47 -2.83 -21.47 4.80
CA PRO A 47 -2.89 -22.82 4.25
C PRO A 47 -3.07 -22.76 2.73
N THR A 48 -2.48 -23.73 2.06
CA THR A 48 -2.56 -23.97 0.62
C THR A 48 -2.95 -25.41 0.36
N ALA A 49 -3.12 -25.82 -0.90
CA ALA A 49 -3.41 -27.22 -1.23
C ALA A 49 -2.29 -28.19 -0.79
N ASP A 50 -1.04 -27.75 -0.84
CA ASP A 50 0.15 -28.59 -0.60
C ASP A 50 0.84 -28.33 0.75
N GLY A 51 0.24 -27.54 1.64
CA GLY A 51 0.80 -27.19 2.95
C GLY A 51 0.48 -25.77 3.37
N GLU A 52 1.50 -24.97 3.66
CA GLU A 52 1.35 -23.57 4.07
C GLU A 52 2.29 -22.67 3.25
N PHE A 53 1.87 -21.44 3.01
CA PHE A 53 2.73 -20.37 2.50
C PHE A 53 2.94 -19.33 3.60
N SER A 54 4.18 -18.99 3.88
CA SER A 54 4.56 -17.92 4.80
C SER A 54 5.33 -16.84 4.06
N LEU A 55 4.82 -15.61 4.09
CA LEU A 55 5.51 -14.46 3.48
C LEU A 55 6.91 -14.27 4.07
N ALA A 56 7.03 -14.37 5.41
CA ALA A 56 8.33 -14.20 6.08
C ALA A 56 9.36 -15.26 5.67
N GLU A 57 8.95 -16.53 5.55
CA GLU A 57 9.82 -17.61 5.12
C GLU A 57 10.22 -17.46 3.64
N HIS A 58 9.29 -17.06 2.77
CA HIS A 58 9.58 -16.79 1.36
C HIS A 58 10.61 -15.68 1.21
N LEU A 59 10.43 -14.54 1.88
CA LEU A 59 11.39 -13.43 1.83
C LEU A 59 12.77 -13.82 2.37
N ALA A 60 12.84 -14.68 3.38
CA ALA A 60 14.09 -15.12 3.98
C ALA A 60 14.83 -16.17 3.15
N SER A 61 14.15 -17.03 2.41
CA SER A 61 14.73 -18.20 1.75
C SER A 61 14.81 -18.10 0.23
N ASP A 62 13.77 -17.55 -0.41
CA ASP A 62 13.67 -17.39 -1.87
C ASP A 62 14.02 -15.95 -2.28
N GLY A 63 13.39 -14.96 -1.64
CA GLY A 63 13.68 -13.54 -1.87
C GLY A 63 13.20 -12.99 -3.21
N ARG A 64 12.45 -13.76 -4.02
CA ARG A 64 11.82 -13.23 -5.22
C ARG A 64 10.75 -12.20 -4.86
N PRO A 65 10.53 -11.17 -5.69
CA PRO A 65 9.36 -10.31 -5.57
C PRO A 65 8.06 -11.12 -5.60
N ILE A 66 7.01 -10.58 -5.00
CA ILE A 66 5.72 -11.25 -4.89
C ILE A 66 4.63 -10.42 -5.56
N PHE A 67 3.80 -11.08 -6.35
CA PHE A 67 2.49 -10.59 -6.74
C PHE A 67 1.44 -11.29 -5.87
N LEU A 68 0.90 -10.57 -4.88
CA LEU A 68 -0.19 -11.01 -4.00
C LEU A 68 -1.51 -10.51 -4.55
N ASN A 69 -2.42 -11.42 -4.88
CA ASN A 69 -3.77 -11.10 -5.33
C ASN A 69 -4.81 -11.55 -4.28
N LEU A 70 -5.66 -10.64 -3.83
CA LEU A 70 -6.77 -10.95 -2.93
C LEU A 70 -8.05 -11.11 -3.74
N TRP A 71 -8.72 -12.24 -3.54
CA TRP A 71 -9.89 -12.66 -4.32
C TRP A 71 -10.95 -13.33 -3.43
N ALA A 72 -12.13 -13.59 -3.98
CA ALA A 72 -13.17 -14.41 -3.34
C ALA A 72 -14.00 -15.13 -4.42
N SER A 73 -14.64 -16.26 -4.06
CA SER A 73 -15.48 -17.04 -4.98
C SER A 73 -16.66 -16.24 -5.54
N TRP A 74 -17.25 -15.38 -4.73
CA TRP A 74 -18.35 -14.49 -5.11
C TRP A 74 -17.94 -13.26 -5.92
N CYS A 75 -16.62 -13.03 -6.10
CA CYS A 75 -16.08 -11.87 -6.80
C CYS A 75 -16.06 -12.12 -8.31
N PHE A 76 -17.04 -11.63 -9.05
CA PHE A 76 -17.11 -11.79 -10.50
C PHE A 76 -15.88 -11.21 -11.25
N PRO A 77 -15.38 -9.99 -10.93
CA PRO A 77 -14.17 -9.48 -11.57
C PRO A 77 -12.92 -10.33 -11.30
N CYS A 78 -12.84 -11.00 -10.14
CA CYS A 78 -11.72 -11.90 -9.82
C CYS A 78 -11.69 -13.11 -10.79
N ARG A 79 -12.86 -13.68 -11.06
CA ARG A 79 -13.01 -14.77 -12.07
C ARG A 79 -12.48 -14.36 -13.44
N GLU A 80 -12.68 -13.12 -13.83
CA GLU A 80 -12.24 -12.62 -15.14
C GLU A 80 -10.73 -12.39 -15.23
N GLU A 81 -10.06 -12.00 -14.13
CA GLU A 81 -8.62 -11.70 -14.14
C GLU A 81 -7.73 -12.92 -13.88
N MET A 82 -8.17 -13.89 -13.07
CA MET A 82 -7.32 -15.01 -12.62
C MET A 82 -6.68 -15.80 -13.78
N PRO A 83 -7.33 -16.04 -14.93
CA PRO A 83 -6.65 -16.66 -16.07
C PRO A 83 -5.52 -15.81 -16.67
N ALA A 84 -5.60 -14.48 -16.60
CA ALA A 84 -4.51 -13.60 -17.05
C ALA A 84 -3.35 -13.61 -16.05
N ILE A 85 -3.66 -13.63 -14.75
CA ILE A 85 -2.66 -13.79 -13.67
C ILE A 85 -1.92 -15.13 -13.83
N ASP A 86 -2.65 -16.21 -14.13
CA ASP A 86 -2.05 -17.53 -14.35
C ASP A 86 -1.06 -17.52 -15.51
N ARG A 87 -1.43 -16.95 -16.66
CA ARG A 87 -0.50 -16.81 -17.80
C ARG A 87 0.71 -15.94 -17.46
N SER A 88 0.50 -14.86 -16.69
CA SER A 88 1.60 -14.01 -16.24
C SER A 88 2.55 -14.74 -15.29
N SER A 89 2.05 -15.63 -14.43
CA SER A 89 2.89 -16.42 -13.53
C SER A 89 3.87 -17.34 -14.27
N HIS A 90 3.46 -17.82 -15.43
CA HIS A 90 4.34 -18.61 -16.31
C HIS A 90 5.30 -17.75 -17.14
N ALA A 91 4.91 -16.51 -17.45
CA ALA A 91 5.74 -15.58 -18.22
C ALA A 91 6.84 -14.92 -17.35
N PHE A 92 6.59 -14.76 -16.06
CA PHE A 92 7.50 -14.11 -15.10
C PHE A 92 7.86 -15.03 -13.92
N PRO A 93 8.66 -16.10 -14.16
CA PRO A 93 9.05 -17.04 -13.10
C PRO A 93 9.94 -16.41 -12.02
N GLU A 94 10.49 -15.22 -12.27
CA GLU A 94 11.25 -14.41 -11.31
C GLU A 94 10.35 -13.77 -10.24
N VAL A 95 9.03 -13.75 -10.44
CA VAL A 95 8.05 -13.25 -9.49
C VAL A 95 7.28 -14.42 -8.88
N MET A 96 7.12 -14.44 -7.57
CA MET A 96 6.24 -15.37 -6.88
C MET A 96 4.81 -14.88 -6.96
N PHE A 97 3.93 -15.67 -7.58
CA PHE A 97 2.50 -15.37 -7.65
C PHE A 97 1.74 -16.16 -6.59
N ILE A 98 0.94 -15.44 -5.79
CA ILE A 98 0.03 -16.05 -4.83
C ILE A 98 -1.31 -15.31 -4.82
N GLY A 99 -2.40 -16.07 -4.95
CA GLY A 99 -3.76 -15.60 -4.74
C GLY A 99 -4.25 -16.06 -3.36
N VAL A 100 -4.76 -15.13 -2.54
CA VAL A 100 -5.33 -15.47 -1.24
C VAL A 100 -6.82 -15.17 -1.27
N SER A 101 -7.63 -16.22 -0.99
CA SER A 101 -9.07 -16.05 -0.80
C SER A 101 -9.33 -15.39 0.55
N VAL A 102 -10.05 -14.27 0.54
CA VAL A 102 -10.43 -13.48 1.71
C VAL A 102 -11.94 -13.23 1.73
N GLN A 103 -12.51 -13.01 2.91
CA GLN A 103 -13.95 -12.74 3.08
C GLN A 103 -14.84 -13.83 2.44
N ASP A 104 -14.41 -15.08 2.50
CA ASP A 104 -15.02 -16.21 1.81
C ASP A 104 -15.10 -17.45 2.71
N SER A 105 -15.99 -18.39 2.39
CA SER A 105 -15.94 -19.68 3.05
C SER A 105 -14.87 -20.56 2.39
N ARG A 106 -14.16 -21.37 3.19
CA ARG A 106 -13.15 -22.29 2.69
C ARG A 106 -13.70 -23.20 1.57
N SER A 107 -14.90 -23.77 1.77
CA SER A 107 -15.50 -24.67 0.80
C SER A 107 -15.84 -23.99 -0.53
N ASP A 108 -16.36 -22.76 -0.48
CA ASP A 108 -16.73 -22.04 -1.71
C ASP A 108 -15.48 -21.57 -2.47
N ALA A 109 -14.42 -21.18 -1.73
CA ALA A 109 -13.14 -20.81 -2.30
C ALA A 109 -12.45 -22.01 -2.98
N GLU A 110 -12.47 -23.21 -2.36
CA GLU A 110 -11.91 -24.42 -2.94
C GLU A 110 -12.68 -24.88 -4.19
N GLU A 111 -14.02 -24.88 -4.16
CA GLU A 111 -14.84 -25.20 -5.33
C GLU A 111 -14.56 -24.22 -6.50
N PHE A 112 -14.46 -22.93 -6.19
CA PHE A 112 -14.13 -21.92 -7.18
C PHE A 112 -12.72 -22.11 -7.76
N ALA A 113 -11.72 -22.42 -6.93
CA ALA A 113 -10.34 -22.66 -7.35
C ALA A 113 -10.26 -23.85 -8.31
N GLU A 114 -10.99 -24.94 -8.02
CA GLU A 114 -11.10 -26.08 -8.91
C GLU A 114 -11.78 -25.73 -10.23
N GLU A 115 -12.86 -24.94 -10.18
CA GLU A 115 -13.59 -24.52 -11.39
C GLU A 115 -12.74 -23.64 -12.31
N ILE A 116 -12.02 -22.65 -11.74
CA ILE A 116 -11.21 -21.69 -12.51
C ILE A 116 -9.95 -22.34 -13.10
N GLY A 117 -9.40 -23.34 -12.41
CA GLY A 117 -8.33 -24.20 -12.90
C GLY A 117 -6.99 -23.49 -13.13
N VAL A 118 -6.66 -22.47 -12.32
CA VAL A 118 -5.35 -21.80 -12.36
C VAL A 118 -4.27 -22.62 -11.67
N SER A 119 -3.02 -22.43 -12.07
CA SER A 119 -1.87 -23.21 -11.59
C SER A 119 -0.93 -22.46 -10.67
N TYR A 120 -1.05 -21.11 -10.54
CA TYR A 120 -0.28 -20.39 -9.55
C TYR A 120 -0.79 -20.68 -8.14
N LEU A 121 0.05 -20.40 -7.12
CA LEU A 121 -0.25 -20.78 -5.76
C LEU A 121 -1.52 -20.08 -5.24
N LEU A 122 -2.44 -20.86 -4.67
CA LEU A 122 -3.63 -20.36 -3.99
C LEU A 122 -3.57 -20.68 -2.50
N GLY A 123 -3.81 -19.66 -1.69
CA GLY A 123 -3.94 -19.73 -0.24
C GLY A 123 -5.33 -19.29 0.22
N PHE A 124 -5.63 -19.55 1.49
CA PHE A 124 -6.95 -19.30 2.06
C PHE A 124 -6.82 -18.62 3.42
N ASP A 125 -7.50 -17.50 3.59
CA ASP A 125 -7.47 -16.68 4.81
C ASP A 125 -8.57 -17.13 5.80
N ASP A 126 -8.37 -18.30 6.40
CA ASP A 126 -9.37 -18.90 7.29
C ASP A 126 -9.60 -18.13 8.61
N GLN A 127 -8.74 -17.15 8.93
CA GLN A 127 -8.77 -16.41 10.20
C GLN A 127 -9.02 -14.91 10.00
N ASP A 128 -9.24 -14.46 8.76
CA ASP A 128 -9.33 -13.03 8.37
C ASP A 128 -8.07 -12.22 8.72
N ASP A 129 -6.92 -12.86 8.87
CA ASP A 129 -5.65 -12.21 9.22
C ASP A 129 -5.09 -11.41 8.05
N VAL A 130 -5.18 -11.93 6.82
CA VAL A 130 -4.71 -11.27 5.60
C VAL A 130 -5.65 -10.11 5.26
N ASP A 131 -6.96 -10.34 5.26
CA ASP A 131 -7.95 -9.28 5.02
C ASP A 131 -7.78 -8.14 6.03
N GLY A 132 -7.69 -8.48 7.31
CA GLY A 132 -7.52 -7.52 8.39
C GLY A 132 -6.21 -6.72 8.33
N ALA A 133 -5.12 -7.32 7.84
CA ALA A 133 -3.81 -6.67 7.73
C ALA A 133 -3.69 -5.81 6.48
N TYR A 134 -4.10 -6.33 5.32
CA TYR A 134 -3.98 -5.64 4.02
C TYR A 134 -5.10 -4.65 3.73
N LYS A 135 -6.27 -4.83 4.33
CA LYS A 135 -7.45 -3.94 4.29
C LYS A 135 -7.81 -3.50 2.87
N PRO A 136 -8.12 -4.43 1.97
CA PRO A 136 -8.48 -4.09 0.60
C PRO A 136 -9.74 -3.20 0.60
N LEU A 137 -9.75 -2.18 -0.27
CA LEU A 137 -10.93 -1.31 -0.45
C LEU A 137 -12.09 -2.01 -1.18
N GLY A 138 -11.83 -3.18 -1.74
CA GLY A 138 -12.75 -4.02 -2.49
C GLY A 138 -11.95 -5.09 -3.23
N LEU A 139 -12.62 -6.07 -3.82
CA LEU A 139 -11.99 -7.15 -4.58
C LEU A 139 -12.27 -7.00 -6.09
N PRO A 140 -11.30 -7.40 -6.95
CA PRO A 140 -9.97 -7.86 -6.58
C PRO A 140 -9.06 -6.73 -6.11
N ALA A 141 -8.06 -7.08 -5.30
CA ALA A 141 -7.00 -6.17 -4.88
C ALA A 141 -5.66 -6.88 -4.99
N SER A 142 -4.66 -6.21 -5.56
CA SER A 142 -3.34 -6.80 -5.72
C SER A 142 -2.26 -5.92 -5.12
N TYR A 143 -1.21 -6.57 -4.62
CA TYR A 143 -0.06 -5.94 -3.99
C TYR A 143 1.21 -6.46 -4.65
N ILE A 144 2.04 -5.54 -5.13
CA ILE A 144 3.36 -5.87 -5.64
C ILE A 144 4.34 -5.62 -4.51
N ILE A 145 5.04 -6.66 -4.09
CA ILE A 145 5.94 -6.67 -2.93
C ILE A 145 7.33 -7.00 -3.44
N SER A 146 8.31 -6.15 -3.13
CA SER A 146 9.70 -6.40 -3.48
C SER A 146 10.31 -7.54 -2.65
N GLY A 147 11.45 -8.07 -3.09
CA GLY A 147 12.14 -9.17 -2.40
C GLY A 147 12.63 -8.83 -0.99
N ASP A 148 12.68 -7.56 -0.61
CA ASP A 148 12.95 -7.07 0.74
C ASP A 148 11.69 -6.77 1.57
N GLY A 149 10.51 -7.14 1.04
CA GLY A 149 9.24 -7.09 1.77
C GLY A 149 8.55 -5.72 1.76
N VAL A 150 8.91 -4.83 0.84
CA VAL A 150 8.25 -3.52 0.69
C VAL A 150 7.09 -3.62 -0.30
N ILE A 151 5.92 -3.08 0.06
CA ILE A 151 4.84 -2.86 -0.90
C ILE A 151 5.25 -1.70 -1.82
N VAL A 152 5.61 -2.03 -3.05
CA VAL A 152 5.99 -1.05 -4.07
C VAL A 152 4.80 -0.48 -4.82
N GLU A 153 3.73 -1.29 -4.95
CA GLU A 153 2.48 -0.87 -5.58
C GLU A 153 1.25 -1.60 -5.02
N ARG A 154 0.11 -0.90 -5.01
CA ARG A 154 -1.22 -1.45 -4.74
C ARG A 154 -2.10 -1.22 -5.96
N VAL A 155 -2.77 -2.27 -6.41
CA VAL A 155 -3.68 -2.23 -7.55
C VAL A 155 -5.07 -2.61 -7.08
N PHE A 156 -6.04 -1.74 -7.31
CA PHE A 156 -7.45 -2.01 -7.00
C PHE A 156 -8.22 -2.20 -8.30
N GLY A 157 -8.97 -3.30 -8.36
CA GLY A 157 -9.67 -3.73 -9.57
C GLY A 157 -8.84 -4.71 -10.41
N LYS A 158 -9.42 -5.14 -11.53
CA LYS A 158 -8.83 -6.17 -12.39
C LYS A 158 -7.50 -5.76 -12.99
N VAL A 159 -6.61 -6.74 -13.14
CA VAL A 159 -5.36 -6.63 -13.89
C VAL A 159 -5.41 -7.44 -15.18
N THR A 160 -4.63 -7.01 -16.16
CA THR A 160 -4.38 -7.72 -17.40
C THR A 160 -2.91 -8.17 -17.46
N GLU A 161 -2.57 -9.04 -18.41
CA GLU A 161 -1.17 -9.44 -18.68
C GLU A 161 -0.30 -8.22 -19.03
N GLU A 162 -0.84 -7.27 -19.81
CA GLU A 162 -0.13 -6.04 -20.17
C GLU A 162 0.13 -5.15 -18.95
N ASP A 163 -0.87 -5.01 -18.05
CA ASP A 163 -0.71 -4.26 -16.80
C ASP A 163 0.41 -4.88 -15.94
N LEU A 164 0.41 -6.21 -15.78
CA LEU A 164 1.41 -6.90 -14.97
C LEU A 164 2.80 -6.78 -15.58
N ALA A 165 2.94 -6.97 -16.90
CA ALA A 165 4.22 -6.79 -17.57
C ALA A 165 4.78 -5.37 -17.42
N GLY A 166 3.92 -4.35 -17.58
CA GLY A 166 4.32 -2.95 -17.38
C GLY A 166 4.78 -2.66 -15.94
N LYS A 167 4.08 -3.20 -14.95
CA LYS A 167 4.42 -3.03 -13.53
C LYS A 167 5.71 -3.74 -13.15
N PHE A 168 5.94 -4.95 -13.65
CA PHE A 168 7.18 -5.68 -13.36
C PHE A 168 8.39 -5.04 -14.05
N ALA A 169 8.21 -4.49 -15.26
CA ALA A 169 9.25 -3.70 -15.90
C ALA A 169 9.57 -2.42 -15.11
N GLU A 170 8.56 -1.75 -14.55
CA GLU A 170 8.75 -0.51 -13.75
C GLU A 170 9.47 -0.77 -12.42
N HIS A 171 9.11 -1.85 -11.72
CA HIS A 171 9.57 -2.08 -10.36
C HIS A 171 10.76 -3.03 -10.24
N PHE A 172 10.96 -3.93 -11.22
CA PHE A 172 11.92 -5.03 -11.13
C PHE A 172 12.84 -5.17 -12.34
N ASP A 173 12.71 -4.32 -13.35
CA ASP A 173 13.46 -4.40 -14.62
C ASP A 173 13.26 -5.74 -15.38
N LEU A 174 12.04 -6.34 -15.29
CA LEU A 174 11.65 -7.62 -15.90
C LEU A 174 10.88 -7.44 -17.21
#